data_88636d1d12b1703c5ea5f160aed3a9b2
#
_entry.id   88636d1d12b1703c5ea5f160aed3a9b2
#
_cell.length_a   1.000
_cell.length_b   1.000
_cell.length_c   1.000
_cell.angle_alpha   90.00
_cell.angle_beta   90.00
_cell.angle_gamma   90.00
#
_symmetry.space_group_name_H-M   'P 1'
#
loop_
_entity.id
_entity.type
_entity.pdbx_description
1 polymer ?
#
loop_
_entity_poly.entity_id
_entity_poly.type
_entity_poly.pdbx_seq_one_letter_code
_entity_poly.pdbx_strand_id
1 'polypeptide(L)'
;MIETWINIILNLIVALFILAGTFFILSASIGVVRFPDVYTKLHAATKASTLGIAFILIGAFTYLYLEHSIVSGKLLLAIVFIMLTAPVGAHMMGRAAHSSGVKPYLKNQKDAYEEAVEEYKKRNMY
;
A
#
# COMPACT_ATOMS: atom_id res chain seq x y z
N MET A 1 -16.50 15.26 -33.57
CA MET A 1 -15.02 15.30 -33.58
C MET A 1 -14.42 15.61 -32.22
N ILE A 2 -14.80 16.67 -31.55
CA ILE A 2 -14.27 17.05 -30.23
C ILE A 2 -14.56 15.97 -29.17
N GLU A 3 -15.77 15.42 -29.12
CA GLU A 3 -16.15 14.34 -28.21
C GLU A 3 -15.31 13.07 -28.40
N THR A 4 -14.98 12.74 -29.66
CA THR A 4 -14.14 11.56 -29.96
C THR A 4 -12.72 11.75 -29.41
N TRP A 5 -12.13 12.93 -29.56
CA TRP A 5 -10.80 13.23 -29.02
C TRP A 5 -10.79 13.23 -27.49
N ILE A 6 -11.84 13.76 -26.86
CA ILE A 6 -11.98 13.74 -25.40
C ILE A 6 -12.06 12.29 -24.91
N ASN A 7 -12.87 11.46 -25.54
CA ASN A 7 -12.99 10.03 -25.15
C ASN A 7 -11.69 9.27 -25.33
N ILE A 8 -10.93 9.52 -26.39
CA ILE A 8 -9.60 8.91 -26.59
C ILE A 8 -8.65 9.32 -25.48
N ILE A 9 -8.59 10.59 -25.12
CA ILE A 9 -7.71 11.10 -24.06
C ILE A 9 -8.09 10.48 -22.70
N LEU A 10 -9.39 10.42 -22.39
CA LEU A 10 -9.88 9.85 -21.15
C LEU A 10 -9.58 8.35 -21.05
N ASN A 11 -9.80 7.59 -22.11
CA ASN A 11 -9.46 6.17 -22.17
C ASN A 11 -7.93 5.94 -22.06
N LEU A 12 -7.13 6.83 -22.63
CA LEU A 12 -5.68 6.78 -22.46
C LEU A 12 -5.26 6.99 -20.99
N ILE A 13 -5.90 7.94 -20.31
CA ILE A 13 -5.67 8.20 -18.88
C ILE A 13 -6.04 6.96 -18.06
N VAL A 14 -7.20 6.35 -18.32
CA VAL A 14 -7.63 5.11 -17.64
C VAL A 14 -6.61 3.99 -17.85
N ALA A 15 -6.17 3.78 -19.08
CA ALA A 15 -5.15 2.78 -19.39
C ALA A 15 -3.83 3.04 -18.63
N LEU A 16 -3.42 4.30 -18.55
CA LEU A 16 -2.22 4.71 -17.83
C LEU A 16 -2.34 4.44 -16.32
N PHE A 17 -3.51 4.70 -15.72
CA PHE A 17 -3.77 4.36 -14.31
C PHE A 17 -3.68 2.86 -14.05
N ILE A 18 -4.29 2.05 -14.91
CA ILE A 18 -4.26 0.58 -14.78
C ILE A 18 -2.84 0.04 -14.95
N LEU A 19 -2.09 0.54 -15.95
CA LEU A 19 -0.70 0.14 -16.17
C LEU A 19 0.21 0.55 -15.02
N ALA A 20 0.09 1.77 -14.52
CA ALA A 20 0.84 2.25 -13.37
C ALA A 20 0.52 1.40 -12.12
N GLY A 21 -0.76 1.12 -11.86
CA GLY A 21 -1.18 0.28 -10.75
C GLY A 21 -0.60 -1.13 -10.83
N THR A 22 -0.65 -1.74 -12.01
CA THR A 22 -0.06 -3.06 -12.26
C THR A 22 1.46 -3.05 -12.04
N PHE A 23 2.15 -2.02 -12.51
CA PHE A 23 3.58 -1.84 -12.30
C PHE A 23 3.94 -1.76 -10.80
N PHE A 24 3.18 -1.01 -10.01
CA PHE A 24 3.39 -0.91 -8.56
C PHE A 24 3.17 -2.25 -7.85
N ILE A 25 2.14 -3.01 -8.24
CA ILE A 25 1.87 -4.33 -7.65
C ILE A 25 2.98 -5.32 -7.99
N LEU A 26 3.45 -5.34 -9.23
CA LEU A 26 4.57 -6.19 -9.64
C LEU A 26 5.85 -5.82 -8.89
N SER A 27 6.15 -4.53 -8.78
CA SER A 27 7.30 -4.03 -8.01
C SER A 27 7.22 -4.41 -6.54
N ALA A 28 6.02 -4.32 -5.93
CA ALA A 28 5.78 -4.76 -4.55
C ALA A 28 6.03 -6.26 -4.38
N SER A 29 5.55 -7.08 -5.32
CA SER A 29 5.74 -8.54 -5.31
C SER A 29 7.22 -8.91 -5.37
N ILE A 30 7.98 -8.27 -6.26
CA ILE A 30 9.43 -8.46 -6.37
C ILE A 30 10.12 -8.03 -5.06
N GLY A 31 9.71 -6.91 -4.47
CA GLY A 31 10.23 -6.42 -3.22
C GLY A 31 10.04 -7.41 -2.07
N VAL A 32 8.85 -8.00 -1.93
CA VAL A 32 8.56 -9.02 -0.89
C VAL A 32 9.46 -10.25 -1.03
N VAL A 33 9.75 -10.67 -2.25
CA VAL A 33 10.64 -11.84 -2.49
C VAL A 33 12.11 -11.51 -2.25
N ARG A 34 12.53 -10.30 -2.65
CA ARG A 34 13.96 -9.95 -2.70
C ARG A 34 14.51 -9.34 -1.40
N PHE A 35 13.69 -8.65 -0.62
CA PHE A 35 14.20 -8.05 0.61
C PHE A 35 14.49 -9.09 1.69
N PRO A 36 15.61 -8.97 2.42
CA PRO A 36 15.99 -9.93 3.45
C PRO A 36 15.22 -9.73 4.75
N ASP A 37 14.75 -8.52 5.02
CA ASP A 37 14.17 -8.12 6.30
C ASP A 37 12.64 -8.08 6.27
N VAL A 38 12.01 -8.58 7.34
CA VAL A 38 10.54 -8.63 7.47
C VAL A 38 9.92 -7.24 7.41
N TYR A 39 10.56 -6.24 8.00
CA TYR A 39 10.03 -4.86 8.04
C TYR A 39 10.06 -4.20 6.66
N THR A 40 11.13 -4.40 5.89
CA THR A 40 11.22 -3.92 4.52
C THR A 40 10.27 -4.67 3.59
N LYS A 41 10.04 -5.96 3.80
CA LYS A 41 8.99 -6.75 3.11
C LYS A 41 7.60 -6.20 3.39
N LEU A 42 7.28 -5.90 4.65
CA LEU A 42 6.01 -5.29 5.04
C LEU A 42 5.83 -3.92 4.38
N HIS A 43 6.89 -3.12 4.30
CA HIS A 43 6.85 -1.81 3.64
C HIS A 43 6.51 -1.94 2.15
N ALA A 44 7.16 -2.87 1.43
CA ALA A 44 6.86 -3.14 0.03
C ALA A 44 5.44 -3.71 -0.16
N ALA A 45 5.06 -4.69 0.66
CA ALA A 45 3.75 -5.32 0.60
C ALA A 45 2.60 -4.36 0.89
N THR A 46 2.78 -3.41 1.80
CA THR A 46 1.69 -2.54 2.22
C THR A 46 1.63 -1.23 1.44
N LYS A 47 2.73 -0.53 1.27
CA LYS A 47 2.72 0.79 0.60
C LYS A 47 2.62 0.68 -0.92
N ALA A 48 3.48 -0.13 -1.55
CA ALA A 48 3.50 -0.22 -3.01
C ALA A 48 2.27 -0.96 -3.55
N SER A 49 1.84 -2.06 -2.92
CA SER A 49 0.66 -2.80 -3.38
C SER A 49 -0.63 -2.03 -3.17
N THR A 50 -0.79 -1.33 -2.05
CA THR A 50 -1.99 -0.50 -1.80
C THR A 50 -2.11 0.64 -2.79
N LEU A 51 -0.99 1.31 -3.09
CA LEU A 51 -0.96 2.36 -4.10
C LEU A 51 -1.32 1.79 -5.48
N GLY A 52 -0.78 0.62 -5.82
CA GLY A 52 -1.11 -0.05 -7.07
C GLY A 52 -2.58 -0.43 -7.20
N ILE A 53 -3.17 -1.02 -6.14
CA ILE A 53 -4.60 -1.34 -6.12
C ILE A 53 -5.45 -0.07 -6.21
N ALA A 54 -5.08 0.99 -5.50
CA ALA A 54 -5.80 2.27 -5.56
C ALA A 54 -5.83 2.83 -6.98
N PHE A 55 -4.71 2.81 -7.70
CA PHE A 55 -4.66 3.24 -9.11
C PHE A 55 -5.55 2.39 -10.01
N ILE A 56 -5.54 1.07 -9.86
CA ILE A 56 -6.41 0.18 -10.65
C ILE A 56 -7.88 0.47 -10.36
N LEU A 57 -8.26 0.61 -9.09
CA LEU A 57 -9.65 0.88 -8.71
C LEU A 57 -10.13 2.26 -9.18
N ILE A 58 -9.28 3.29 -9.12
CA ILE A 58 -9.58 4.62 -9.65
C ILE A 58 -9.73 4.55 -11.18
N GLY A 59 -8.85 3.84 -11.87
CA GLY A 59 -8.96 3.60 -13.30
C GLY A 59 -10.25 2.89 -13.68
N ALA A 60 -10.60 1.81 -12.97
CA ALA A 60 -11.83 1.07 -13.17
C ALA A 60 -13.09 1.92 -12.89
N PHE A 61 -13.06 2.72 -11.83
CA PHE A 61 -14.15 3.64 -11.51
C PHE A 61 -14.35 4.67 -12.61
N THR A 62 -13.25 5.27 -13.08
CA THR A 62 -13.29 6.27 -14.17
C THR A 62 -13.82 5.66 -15.46
N TYR A 63 -13.38 4.43 -15.80
CA TYR A 63 -13.86 3.71 -16.97
C TYR A 63 -15.37 3.46 -16.91
N LEU A 64 -15.89 2.93 -15.80
CA LEU A 64 -17.32 2.68 -15.64
C LEU A 64 -18.15 3.96 -15.70
N TYR A 65 -17.63 5.05 -15.17
CA TYR A 65 -18.30 6.34 -15.23
C TYR A 65 -18.39 6.88 -16.67
N LEU A 66 -17.30 6.74 -17.44
CA LEU A 66 -17.22 7.27 -18.81
C LEU A 66 -18.05 6.45 -19.80
N GLU A 67 -17.94 5.11 -19.76
CA GLU A 67 -18.62 4.23 -20.72
C GLU A 67 -20.09 3.95 -20.38
N HIS A 68 -20.41 3.86 -19.12
CA HIS A 68 -21.72 3.42 -18.67
C HIS A 68 -22.47 4.45 -17.84
N SER A 69 -21.89 5.62 -17.56
CA SER A 69 -22.43 6.63 -16.65
C SER A 69 -22.82 6.06 -15.27
N ILE A 70 -22.13 4.99 -14.86
CA ILE A 70 -22.40 4.28 -13.59
C ILE A 70 -21.46 4.79 -12.52
N VAL A 71 -22.01 5.41 -11.49
CA VAL A 71 -21.27 5.71 -10.25
C VAL A 71 -21.31 4.48 -9.36
N SER A 72 -20.27 3.68 -9.40
CA SER A 72 -20.19 2.45 -8.59
C SER A 72 -19.83 2.75 -7.14
N GLY A 73 -20.84 2.82 -6.28
CA GLY A 73 -20.64 2.96 -4.83
C GLY A 73 -19.80 1.79 -4.23
N LYS A 74 -19.87 0.60 -4.82
CA LYS A 74 -19.05 -0.55 -4.41
C LYS A 74 -17.55 -0.30 -4.62
N LEU A 75 -17.16 0.31 -5.75
CA LEU A 75 -15.76 0.66 -6.02
C LEU A 75 -15.27 1.77 -5.09
N LEU A 76 -16.10 2.78 -4.85
CA LEU A 76 -15.77 3.85 -3.89
C LEU A 76 -15.58 3.27 -2.48
N LEU A 77 -16.47 2.41 -2.05
CA LEU A 77 -16.36 1.73 -0.76
C LEU A 77 -15.09 0.87 -0.68
N ALA A 78 -14.74 0.15 -1.75
CA ALA A 78 -13.53 -0.64 -1.82
C ALA A 78 -12.26 0.22 -1.69
N ILE A 79 -12.21 1.37 -2.36
CA ILE A 79 -11.08 2.32 -2.26
C ILE A 79 -10.93 2.80 -0.81
N VAL A 80 -12.01 3.27 -0.19
CA VAL A 80 -12.00 3.74 1.20
C VAL A 80 -11.57 2.63 2.15
N PHE A 81 -12.12 1.43 1.98
CA PHE A 81 -11.82 0.28 2.83
C PHE A 81 -10.34 -0.13 2.76
N ILE A 82 -9.76 -0.18 1.56
CA ILE A 82 -8.35 -0.51 1.37
C ILE A 82 -7.46 0.57 1.99
N MET A 83 -7.79 1.83 1.78
CA MET A 83 -7.02 2.95 2.34
C MET A 83 -7.02 2.97 3.88
N LEU A 84 -8.09 2.48 4.51
CA LEU A 84 -8.18 2.38 5.96
C LEU A 84 -7.52 1.12 6.52
N THR A 85 -7.73 -0.04 5.87
CA THR A 85 -7.28 -1.32 6.40
C THR A 85 -5.80 -1.58 6.20
N ALA A 86 -5.20 -1.10 5.12
CA ALA A 86 -3.80 -1.34 4.81
C ALA A 86 -2.83 -0.77 5.86
N PRO A 87 -2.96 0.50 6.33
CA PRO A 87 -2.10 1.03 7.39
C PRO A 87 -2.26 0.26 8.70
N VAL A 88 -3.50 -0.09 9.07
CA VAL A 88 -3.79 -0.83 10.31
C VAL A 88 -3.16 -2.21 10.26
N GLY A 89 -3.35 -2.94 9.16
CA GLY A 89 -2.73 -4.26 8.96
C GLY A 89 -1.21 -4.22 9.04
N ALA A 90 -0.58 -3.22 8.41
CA ALA A 90 0.87 -3.03 8.46
C ALA A 90 1.38 -2.82 9.89
N HIS A 91 0.71 -1.95 10.64
CA HIS A 91 1.08 -1.70 12.04
C HIS A 91 0.92 -2.93 12.92
N MET A 92 -0.16 -3.68 12.75
CA MET A 92 -0.39 -4.91 13.54
C MET A 92 0.65 -5.98 13.22
N MET A 93 0.98 -6.19 11.93
CA MET A 93 2.01 -7.14 11.53
C MET A 93 3.40 -6.72 12.02
N GLY A 94 3.75 -5.44 11.95
CA GLY A 94 5.01 -4.92 12.46
C GLY A 94 5.15 -5.13 13.97
N ARG A 95 4.10 -4.86 14.73
CA ARG A 95 4.07 -5.11 16.18
C ARG A 95 4.18 -6.60 16.51
N ALA A 96 3.47 -7.45 15.79
CA ALA A 96 3.54 -8.90 15.98
C ALA A 96 4.93 -9.45 15.68
N ALA A 97 5.57 -9.00 14.61
CA ALA A 97 6.95 -9.38 14.29
C ALA A 97 7.92 -8.97 15.41
N HIS A 98 7.78 -7.76 15.93
CA HIS A 98 8.61 -7.28 17.03
C HIS A 98 8.37 -8.07 18.33
N SER A 99 7.12 -8.34 18.70
CA SER A 99 6.78 -9.13 19.88
C SER A 99 7.23 -10.58 19.80
N SER A 100 7.39 -11.13 18.58
CA SER A 100 7.94 -12.45 18.31
C SER A 100 9.47 -12.50 18.31
N GLY A 101 10.15 -11.39 18.64
CA GLY A 101 11.61 -11.31 18.72
C GLY A 101 12.32 -11.16 17.37
N VAL A 102 11.58 -10.88 16.29
CA VAL A 102 12.17 -10.60 14.97
C VAL A 102 12.77 -9.19 14.99
N LYS A 103 14.10 -9.12 14.98
CA LYS A 103 14.82 -7.83 14.96
C LYS A 103 14.95 -7.29 13.53
N PRO A 104 14.84 -5.96 13.34
CA PRO A 104 15.09 -5.34 12.04
C PRO A 104 16.57 -5.50 11.67
N TYR A 105 16.85 -5.67 10.38
CA TYR A 105 18.22 -5.76 9.88
C TYR A 105 18.84 -4.35 9.87
N LEU A 106 19.47 -3.97 10.97
CA LEU A 106 20.11 -2.68 11.14
C LEU A 106 21.62 -2.84 10.89
N LYS A 107 22.09 -2.31 9.77
CA LYS A 107 23.52 -2.22 9.49
C LYS A 107 24.11 -1.05 10.29
N ASN A 108 24.61 -1.30 11.51
CA ASN A 108 25.22 -0.33 12.43
C ASN A 108 24.31 0.71 13.12
N GLN A 109 23.02 0.48 13.24
CA GLN A 109 22.15 1.35 14.04
C GLN A 109 21.50 0.57 15.19
N LYS A 110 21.41 1.20 16.36
CA LYS A 110 20.64 0.65 17.48
C LYS A 110 19.15 0.76 17.17
N ASP A 111 18.37 -0.24 17.59
CA ASP A 111 16.93 -0.23 17.47
C ASP A 111 16.34 0.78 18.48
N ALA A 112 15.93 1.94 17.99
CA ALA A 112 15.35 2.99 18.83
C ALA A 112 14.09 2.54 19.58
N TYR A 113 13.36 1.56 19.05
CA TYR A 113 12.20 1.01 19.73
C TYR A 113 12.61 0.11 20.91
N GLU A 114 13.64 -0.70 20.75
CA GLU A 114 14.20 -1.56 21.82
C GLU A 114 14.73 -0.70 22.96
N GLU A 115 15.44 0.38 22.65
CA GLU A 115 15.92 1.36 23.66
C GLU A 115 14.76 2.01 24.41
N ALA A 116 13.71 2.44 23.71
CA ALA A 116 12.52 3.04 24.32
C ALA A 116 11.77 2.07 25.24
N VAL A 117 11.65 0.80 24.83
CA VAL A 117 11.01 -0.25 25.64
C VAL A 117 11.83 -0.57 26.89
N GLU A 118 13.16 -0.63 26.77
CA GLU A 118 14.03 -0.84 27.93
C GLU A 118 13.98 0.34 28.92
N GLU A 119 13.98 1.56 28.40
CA GLU A 119 13.84 2.77 29.23
C GLU A 119 12.48 2.80 29.97
N TYR A 120 11.39 2.44 29.27
CA TYR A 120 10.06 2.34 29.85
C TYR A 120 9.99 1.27 30.97
N LYS A 121 10.59 0.10 30.76
CA LYS A 121 10.68 -0.96 31.75
C LYS A 121 11.49 -0.53 32.97
N LYS A 122 12.63 0.14 32.78
CA LYS A 122 13.44 0.69 33.89
C LYS A 122 12.67 1.70 34.71
N ARG A 123 11.91 2.57 34.06
CA ARG A 123 11.10 3.60 34.74
C ARG A 123 9.97 3.04 35.59
N ASN A 124 9.37 1.92 35.18
CA ASN A 124 8.25 1.29 35.86
C ASN A 124 8.67 0.20 36.88
N MET A 125 9.95 -0.07 37.05
CA MET A 125 10.47 -0.98 38.06
C MET A 125 10.86 -0.27 39.38
N TYR A 126 10.69 1.00 39.44
CA TYR A 126 10.82 1.85 40.66
C TYR A 126 9.49 2.52 40.94
#